data_92d198fc49106ef41a57294945053f5f
#
_entry.id   92d198fc49106ef41a57294945053f5f
#
_cell.length_a   1.000
_cell.length_b   1.000
_cell.length_c   1.000
_cell.angle_alpha   90.00
_cell.angle_beta   90.00
_cell.angle_gamma   90.00
#
_symmetry.space_group_name_H-M   'P 1'
#
loop_
_entity.id
_entity.type
_entity.pdbx_description
1 polymer ?
#
loop_
_entity_poly.entity_id
_entity_poly.type
_entity_poly.pdbx_seq_one_letter_code
_entity_poly.pdbx_strand_id
1 'polypeptide(L)'
;MSKSKFTTEVEHLNKITEFTESSWNSIKPEYAARMRLQNQFKSGIDIAKYTSSLMRKDMDAYDADSSSYTQSLGCWHGFIAQQKLISIKKHFGTTDKKYLYLSGWMIAALRSEFGPLPDQSMHEKTSVAALIKELYTFLRQADARELGGLFRELDAASDSDKPTIQEKIDSFETHIVPIIADIDAGFGNEEATYLMAKQMIEAGACCIQIENQVSDEKQCGHQDGKVTVPHADFLAKINAVRYAFLELGVDDLSLIHISEPTRLRRI
;
A
#
# COMPACT_ATOMS: atom_id res chain seq x y z
N MET A 1 -9.16 -10.47 -31.90
CA MET A 1 -8.78 -9.39 -30.97
C MET A 1 -9.57 -9.56 -29.70
N SER A 2 -8.94 -9.54 -28.54
CA SER A 2 -9.68 -9.52 -27.26
C SER A 2 -10.42 -8.19 -27.13
N LYS A 3 -11.63 -8.21 -26.55
CA LYS A 3 -12.38 -6.96 -26.27
C LYS A 3 -11.61 -6.12 -25.25
N SER A 4 -11.69 -4.79 -25.36
CA SER A 4 -11.11 -3.89 -24.37
C SER A 4 -11.74 -4.08 -23.00
N LYS A 5 -10.98 -3.79 -21.93
CA LYS A 5 -11.51 -3.83 -20.54
C LYS A 5 -12.74 -2.95 -20.37
N PHE A 6 -12.72 -1.76 -20.99
CA PHE A 6 -13.84 -0.82 -20.97
C PHE A 6 -15.10 -1.42 -21.63
N THR A 7 -14.98 -1.97 -22.85
CA THR A 7 -16.09 -2.62 -23.54
C THR A 7 -16.66 -3.79 -22.74
N THR A 8 -15.77 -4.62 -22.17
CA THR A 8 -16.17 -5.77 -21.33
C THR A 8 -16.96 -5.34 -20.11
N GLU A 9 -16.55 -4.24 -19.45
CA GLU A 9 -17.25 -3.70 -18.29
C GLU A 9 -18.63 -3.13 -18.66
N VAL A 10 -18.74 -2.41 -19.78
CA VAL A 10 -20.03 -1.91 -20.30
C VAL A 10 -20.97 -3.07 -20.59
N GLU A 11 -20.51 -4.12 -21.26
CA GLU A 11 -21.34 -5.29 -21.56
C GLU A 11 -21.77 -6.02 -20.28
N HIS A 12 -20.90 -6.10 -19.29
CA HIS A 12 -21.24 -6.70 -17.99
C HIS A 12 -22.34 -5.90 -17.29
N LEU A 13 -22.20 -4.58 -17.23
CA LEU A 13 -23.17 -3.69 -16.59
C LEU A 13 -24.54 -3.79 -17.26
N ASN A 14 -24.59 -3.82 -18.59
CA ASN A 14 -25.85 -4.00 -19.33
C ASN A 14 -26.55 -5.34 -19.06
N LYS A 15 -25.80 -6.37 -18.62
CA LYS A 15 -26.41 -7.68 -18.26
C LYS A 15 -27.00 -7.71 -16.85
N ILE A 16 -26.46 -6.91 -15.94
CA ILE A 16 -26.82 -6.98 -14.52
C ILE A 16 -27.84 -5.93 -14.10
N THR A 17 -28.06 -4.89 -14.93
CA THR A 17 -29.02 -3.83 -14.63
C THR A 17 -29.56 -3.16 -15.90
N GLU A 18 -30.77 -2.66 -15.81
CA GLU A 18 -31.34 -1.76 -16.81
C GLU A 18 -31.03 -0.32 -16.44
N PHE A 19 -30.47 0.43 -17.40
CA PHE A 19 -30.20 1.86 -17.25
C PHE A 19 -31.38 2.63 -17.82
N THR A 20 -32.26 3.11 -16.97
CA THR A 20 -33.39 3.96 -17.34
C THR A 20 -33.05 5.42 -17.11
N GLU A 21 -33.67 6.31 -17.90
CA GLU A 21 -33.66 7.73 -17.61
C GLU A 21 -34.32 7.99 -16.26
N SER A 22 -33.57 8.59 -15.36
CA SER A 22 -34.03 8.91 -14.01
C SER A 22 -33.78 10.38 -13.69
N SER A 23 -34.19 10.81 -12.50
CA SER A 23 -33.88 12.18 -11.99
C SER A 23 -32.39 12.46 -11.88
N TRP A 24 -31.52 11.45 -11.94
CA TRP A 24 -30.06 11.59 -12.06
C TRP A 24 -29.62 11.80 -13.50
N ASN A 25 -30.57 11.94 -14.40
CA ASN A 25 -30.37 12.27 -15.79
C ASN A 25 -29.29 11.43 -16.47
N SER A 26 -29.63 10.14 -16.68
CA SER A 26 -28.84 9.23 -17.49
C SER A 26 -27.44 8.87 -16.95
N ILE A 27 -27.37 8.14 -15.86
CA ILE A 27 -26.18 7.31 -15.64
C ILE A 27 -26.18 6.24 -16.72
N LYS A 28 -25.32 6.41 -17.72
CA LYS A 28 -25.13 5.44 -18.79
C LYS A 28 -24.18 4.34 -18.35
N PRO A 29 -24.30 3.11 -18.93
CA PRO A 29 -23.35 2.01 -18.63
C PRO A 29 -21.89 2.44 -18.82
N GLU A 30 -21.60 3.27 -19.81
CA GLU A 30 -20.27 3.79 -20.09
C GLU A 30 -19.72 4.63 -18.92
N TYR A 31 -20.54 5.45 -18.29
CA TYR A 31 -20.11 6.22 -17.11
C TYR A 31 -19.84 5.31 -15.91
N ALA A 32 -20.71 4.34 -15.66
CA ALA A 32 -20.51 3.38 -14.59
C ALA A 32 -19.24 2.53 -14.80
N ALA A 33 -18.97 2.12 -16.04
CA ALA A 33 -17.74 1.41 -16.41
C ALA A 33 -16.49 2.27 -16.17
N ARG A 34 -16.50 3.54 -16.58
CA ARG A 34 -15.40 4.49 -16.31
C ARG A 34 -15.16 4.65 -14.80
N MET A 35 -16.21 4.85 -14.02
CA MET A 35 -16.10 4.97 -12.56
C MET A 35 -15.51 3.72 -11.91
N ARG A 36 -15.86 2.53 -12.40
CA ARG A 36 -15.28 1.27 -11.92
C ARG A 36 -13.81 1.15 -12.23
N LEU A 37 -13.38 1.50 -13.45
CA LEU A 37 -11.98 1.47 -13.84
C LEU A 37 -11.13 2.52 -13.10
N GLN A 38 -11.67 3.74 -12.93
CA GLN A 38 -11.00 4.80 -12.16
C GLN A 38 -10.88 4.48 -10.66
N ASN A 39 -11.72 3.60 -10.16
CA ASN A 39 -11.78 3.24 -8.75
C ASN A 39 -11.75 1.71 -8.59
N GLN A 40 -10.73 1.09 -9.14
CA GLN A 40 -10.57 -0.38 -9.18
C GLN A 40 -10.42 -1.00 -7.79
N PHE A 41 -9.76 -0.31 -6.84
CA PHE A 41 -9.61 -0.77 -5.47
C PHE A 41 -10.73 -0.22 -4.58
N LYS A 42 -11.53 -1.10 -4.00
CA LYS A 42 -12.71 -0.72 -3.20
C LYS A 42 -12.39 -0.56 -1.72
N SER A 43 -11.38 -1.28 -1.24
CA SER A 43 -10.98 -1.29 0.17
C SER A 43 -9.46 -1.33 0.33
N GLY A 44 -8.99 -1.07 1.56
CA GLY A 44 -7.57 -1.27 1.89
C GLY A 44 -7.17 -2.74 1.79
N ILE A 45 -8.08 -3.67 2.09
CA ILE A 45 -7.81 -5.11 1.94
C ILE A 45 -7.58 -5.49 0.46
N ASP A 46 -8.34 -4.91 -0.49
CA ASP A 46 -8.09 -5.13 -1.92
C ASP A 46 -6.71 -4.62 -2.33
N ILE A 47 -6.30 -3.47 -1.79
CA ILE A 47 -4.97 -2.91 -2.00
C ILE A 47 -3.91 -3.82 -1.39
N ALA A 48 -4.08 -4.26 -0.14
CA ALA A 48 -3.14 -5.16 0.52
C ALA A 48 -2.95 -6.47 -0.26
N LYS A 49 -4.03 -7.08 -0.74
CA LYS A 49 -3.98 -8.29 -1.58
C LYS A 49 -3.23 -8.06 -2.89
N TYR A 50 -3.54 -6.98 -3.58
CA TYR A 50 -2.86 -6.64 -4.82
C TYR A 50 -1.37 -6.38 -4.61
N THR A 51 -1.02 -5.54 -3.65
CA THR A 51 0.37 -5.14 -3.40
C THR A 51 1.20 -6.25 -2.78
N SER A 52 0.62 -7.15 -1.97
CA SER A 52 1.32 -8.35 -1.48
C SER A 52 1.65 -9.32 -2.61
N SER A 53 0.76 -9.49 -3.59
CA SER A 53 1.06 -10.33 -4.77
C SER A 53 2.19 -9.74 -5.63
N LEU A 54 2.27 -8.42 -5.77
CA LEU A 54 3.40 -7.76 -6.43
C LEU A 54 4.71 -8.00 -5.65
N MET A 55 4.68 -7.83 -4.33
CA MET A 55 5.84 -8.05 -3.48
C MET A 55 6.33 -9.50 -3.56
N ARG A 56 5.43 -10.49 -3.57
CA ARG A 56 5.76 -11.90 -3.75
C ARG A 56 6.46 -12.13 -5.08
N LYS A 57 5.88 -11.60 -6.18
CA LYS A 57 6.50 -11.68 -7.50
C LYS A 57 7.91 -11.08 -7.54
N ASP A 58 8.11 -9.94 -6.87
CA ASP A 58 9.41 -9.29 -6.82
C ASP A 58 10.43 -10.07 -5.98
N MET A 59 10.00 -10.70 -4.90
CA MET A 59 10.84 -11.59 -4.08
C MET A 59 11.27 -12.82 -4.89
N ASP A 60 10.34 -13.48 -5.57
CA ASP A 60 10.63 -14.63 -6.43
C ASP A 60 11.58 -14.25 -7.57
N ALA A 61 11.43 -13.05 -8.15
CA ALA A 61 12.33 -12.53 -9.16
C ALA A 61 13.74 -12.26 -8.61
N TYR A 62 13.85 -11.76 -7.40
CA TYR A 62 15.15 -11.54 -6.71
C TYR A 62 15.82 -12.87 -6.36
N ASP A 63 15.08 -13.86 -5.92
CA ASP A 63 15.61 -15.20 -5.62
C ASP A 63 16.15 -15.89 -6.89
N ALA A 64 15.51 -15.65 -8.04
CA ALA A 64 15.97 -16.16 -9.33
C ALA A 64 17.17 -15.37 -9.88
N ASP A 65 17.21 -14.05 -9.66
CA ASP A 65 18.28 -13.15 -10.11
C ASP A 65 18.42 -11.97 -9.14
N SER A 66 19.48 -11.96 -8.35
CA SER A 66 19.75 -10.92 -7.34
C SER A 66 19.97 -9.51 -7.90
N SER A 67 20.13 -9.36 -9.21
CA SER A 67 20.11 -8.06 -9.87
C SER A 67 18.70 -7.44 -9.95
N SER A 68 17.66 -8.26 -9.71
CA SER A 68 16.24 -7.90 -9.73
C SER A 68 15.77 -7.29 -8.40
N TYR A 69 16.41 -6.22 -7.95
CA TYR A 69 16.09 -5.56 -6.68
C TYR A 69 14.95 -4.55 -6.79
N THR A 70 14.31 -4.29 -5.66
CA THR A 70 13.31 -3.24 -5.48
C THR A 70 13.89 -2.00 -4.84
N GLN A 71 13.20 -0.86 -4.95
CA GLN A 71 13.60 0.39 -4.33
C GLN A 71 12.51 0.91 -3.40
N SER A 72 12.85 1.05 -2.11
CA SER A 72 11.97 1.67 -1.12
C SER A 72 12.19 3.17 -1.03
N LEU A 73 11.09 3.92 -1.02
CA LEU A 73 11.07 5.37 -0.96
C LEU A 73 10.42 5.81 0.35
N GLY A 74 11.16 6.48 1.23
CA GLY A 74 10.61 7.06 2.45
C GLY A 74 9.52 8.09 2.15
N CYS A 75 8.38 8.00 2.86
CA CYS A 75 7.26 8.90 2.66
C CYS A 75 6.44 9.09 3.93
N TRP A 76 5.99 10.32 4.18
CA TRP A 76 5.22 10.71 5.36
C TRP A 76 3.99 11.57 5.05
N HIS A 77 3.66 11.76 3.76
CA HIS A 77 2.56 12.62 3.33
C HIS A 77 2.00 12.17 1.99
N GLY A 78 0.69 12.07 1.87
CA GLY A 78 0.02 11.55 0.69
C GLY A 78 0.33 12.31 -0.60
N PHE A 79 0.34 13.66 -0.53
CA PHE A 79 0.67 14.47 -1.71
C PHE A 79 2.11 14.23 -2.19
N ILE A 80 3.07 14.10 -1.26
CA ILE A 80 4.46 13.82 -1.62
C ILE A 80 4.59 12.45 -2.28
N ALA A 81 3.92 11.41 -1.75
CA ALA A 81 3.88 10.09 -2.36
C ALA A 81 3.33 10.14 -3.79
N GLN A 82 2.19 10.82 -3.96
CA GLN A 82 1.56 11.00 -5.26
C GLN A 82 2.50 11.66 -6.27
N GLN A 83 3.12 12.79 -5.89
CA GLN A 83 4.03 13.51 -6.79
C GLN A 83 5.29 12.71 -7.13
N LYS A 84 5.85 11.97 -6.16
CA LYS A 84 6.99 11.07 -6.41
C LYS A 84 6.63 10.00 -7.44
N LEU A 85 5.52 9.28 -7.27
CA LEU A 85 5.15 8.19 -8.16
C LEU A 85 4.70 8.67 -9.55
N ILE A 86 3.97 9.80 -9.64
CA ILE A 86 3.68 10.44 -10.92
C ILE A 86 4.98 10.81 -11.66
N SER A 87 5.95 11.40 -10.96
CA SER A 87 7.23 11.80 -11.56
C SER A 87 8.04 10.59 -12.00
N ILE A 88 8.08 9.53 -11.20
CA ILE A 88 8.76 8.27 -11.51
C ILE A 88 8.12 7.64 -12.76
N LYS A 89 6.81 7.48 -12.78
CA LYS A 89 6.09 6.91 -13.92
C LYS A 89 6.31 7.73 -15.20
N LYS A 90 6.26 9.06 -15.09
CA LYS A 90 6.54 9.96 -16.22
C LYS A 90 7.97 9.81 -16.74
N HIS A 91 8.95 9.62 -15.87
CA HIS A 91 10.36 9.60 -16.26
C HIS A 91 10.83 8.20 -16.73
N PHE A 92 10.38 7.15 -16.07
CA PHE A 92 10.81 5.77 -16.34
C PHE A 92 9.77 4.93 -17.10
N GLY A 93 8.59 5.45 -17.34
CA GLY A 93 7.48 4.73 -17.98
C GLY A 93 6.71 3.78 -17.06
N THR A 94 7.20 3.54 -15.85
CA THR A 94 6.63 2.55 -14.91
C THR A 94 6.91 2.92 -13.45
N THR A 95 6.09 2.39 -12.54
CA THR A 95 6.34 2.35 -11.09
C THR A 95 6.74 0.96 -10.59
N ASP A 96 6.99 0.01 -11.50
CA ASP A 96 7.40 -1.34 -11.16
C ASP A 96 8.61 -1.33 -10.21
N LYS A 97 8.63 -2.26 -9.25
CA LYS A 97 9.67 -2.40 -8.22
C LYS A 97 9.90 -1.16 -7.34
N LYS A 98 8.94 -0.24 -7.27
CA LYS A 98 8.97 0.91 -6.36
C LYS A 98 8.04 0.64 -5.18
N TYR A 99 8.56 0.82 -3.98
CA TYR A 99 7.84 0.64 -2.73
C TYR A 99 7.83 1.94 -1.95
N LEU A 100 6.85 2.11 -1.07
CA LEU A 100 6.87 3.17 -0.07
C LEU A 100 7.23 2.56 1.28
N TYR A 101 8.10 3.24 2.01
CA TYR A 101 8.49 2.86 3.37
C TYR A 101 8.02 3.91 4.37
N LEU A 102 7.25 3.48 5.33
CA LEU A 102 6.76 4.27 6.45
C LEU A 102 7.58 3.93 7.68
N SER A 103 8.55 4.77 7.99
CA SER A 103 9.40 4.63 9.17
C SER A 103 8.71 5.14 10.42
N GLY A 104 8.78 4.39 11.52
CA GLY A 104 8.35 4.81 12.85
C GLY A 104 9.00 6.14 13.25
N TRP A 105 10.28 6.31 12.97
CA TRP A 105 10.99 7.60 13.18
C TRP A 105 10.32 8.79 12.47
N MET A 106 10.00 8.66 11.19
CA MET A 106 9.32 9.74 10.45
C MET A 106 7.94 10.04 11.00
N ILE A 107 7.22 9.03 11.47
CA ILE A 107 5.89 9.21 12.05
C ILE A 107 6.00 9.94 13.37
N ALA A 108 6.89 9.53 14.25
CA ALA A 108 7.12 10.21 15.52
C ALA A 108 7.53 11.69 15.32
N ALA A 109 8.44 11.96 14.38
CA ALA A 109 8.97 13.30 14.15
C ALA A 109 8.01 14.23 13.40
N LEU A 110 7.13 13.71 12.55
CA LEU A 110 6.41 14.53 11.55
C LEU A 110 4.89 14.35 11.57
N ARG A 111 4.36 13.35 12.27
CA ARG A 111 2.93 12.99 12.23
C ARG A 111 2.25 12.91 13.59
N SER A 112 2.98 13.04 14.69
CA SER A 112 2.40 13.09 16.02
C SER A 112 1.60 14.40 16.23
N GLU A 113 0.42 14.31 16.85
CA GLU A 113 -0.40 15.45 17.22
C GLU A 113 0.24 16.30 18.35
N PHE A 114 1.18 15.71 19.10
CA PHE A 114 1.88 16.37 20.19
C PHE A 114 3.12 17.16 19.75
N GLY A 115 3.37 17.28 18.44
CA GLY A 115 4.56 17.85 17.87
C GLY A 115 5.66 16.81 17.64
N PRO A 116 6.88 17.22 17.26
CA PRO A 116 7.96 16.30 16.99
C PRO A 116 8.33 15.49 18.23
N LEU A 117 8.22 14.17 18.13
CA LEU A 117 8.58 13.21 19.18
C LEU A 117 9.83 12.43 18.76
N PRO A 118 10.62 11.93 19.75
CA PRO A 118 11.73 11.04 19.46
C PRO A 118 11.22 9.66 18.95
N ASP A 119 12.12 8.93 18.32
CA ASP A 119 11.89 7.56 17.81
C ASP A 119 11.87 6.54 18.97
N GLN A 120 10.81 6.56 19.77
CA GLN A 120 10.63 5.76 20.96
C GLN A 120 9.22 5.17 21.10
N SER A 121 8.52 4.95 19.97
CA SER A 121 7.13 4.46 19.94
C SER A 121 6.14 5.29 20.79
N MET A 122 6.41 6.59 20.96
CA MET A 122 5.56 7.47 21.79
C MET A 122 4.44 8.15 21.01
N HIS A 123 4.43 8.00 19.68
CA HIS A 123 3.35 8.52 18.85
C HIS A 123 2.06 7.70 19.01
N GLU A 124 0.96 8.25 18.56
CA GLU A 124 -0.35 7.62 18.65
C GLU A 124 -0.38 6.29 17.86
N LYS A 125 -0.87 5.23 18.47
CA LYS A 125 -0.92 3.88 17.89
C LYS A 125 -1.62 3.81 16.51
N THR A 126 -2.54 4.74 16.24
CA THR A 126 -3.30 4.82 14.99
C THR A 126 -2.58 5.59 13.87
N SER A 127 -1.48 6.29 14.18
CA SER A 127 -0.80 7.20 13.24
C SER A 127 -0.32 6.51 11.98
N VAL A 128 0.24 5.30 12.11
CA VAL A 128 0.76 4.53 10.96
C VAL A 128 -0.38 4.12 10.04
N ALA A 129 -1.44 3.54 10.57
CA ALA A 129 -2.61 3.13 9.79
C ALA A 129 -3.30 4.33 9.11
N ALA A 130 -3.40 5.47 9.81
CA ALA A 130 -3.94 6.70 9.25
C ALA A 130 -3.09 7.20 8.07
N LEU A 131 -1.77 7.16 8.19
CA LEU A 131 -0.86 7.55 7.11
C LEU A 131 -0.95 6.60 5.91
N ILE A 132 -1.00 5.30 6.11
CA ILE A 132 -1.21 4.31 5.03
C ILE A 132 -2.47 4.65 4.24
N LYS A 133 -3.58 4.89 4.93
CA LYS A 133 -4.85 5.26 4.32
C LYS A 133 -4.76 6.58 3.53
N GLU A 134 -4.07 7.58 4.09
CA GLU A 134 -3.82 8.86 3.41
C GLU A 134 -3.03 8.63 2.11
N LEU A 135 -1.91 7.90 2.17
CA LEU A 135 -1.06 7.64 1.00
C LEU A 135 -1.86 6.98 -0.12
N TYR A 136 -2.58 5.91 0.17
CA TYR A 136 -3.38 5.23 -0.85
C TYR A 136 -4.55 6.07 -1.36
N THR A 137 -5.11 6.95 -0.54
CA THR A 137 -6.13 7.92 -1.02
C THR A 137 -5.54 8.82 -2.10
N PHE A 138 -4.35 9.36 -1.90
CA PHE A 138 -3.69 10.21 -2.89
C PHE A 138 -3.26 9.45 -4.14
N LEU A 139 -2.81 8.21 -4.00
CA LEU A 139 -2.42 7.37 -5.15
C LEU A 139 -3.64 6.97 -5.99
N ARG A 140 -4.77 6.62 -5.38
CA ARG A 140 -6.03 6.39 -6.10
C ARG A 140 -6.53 7.65 -6.82
N GLN A 141 -6.31 8.83 -6.25
CA GLN A 141 -6.61 10.08 -6.93
C GLN A 141 -5.74 10.31 -8.16
N ALA A 142 -4.46 9.90 -8.12
CA ALA A 142 -3.59 9.93 -9.30
C ALA A 142 -4.14 9.04 -10.41
N ASP A 143 -4.50 7.80 -10.09
CA ASP A 143 -5.11 6.86 -11.03
C ASP A 143 -6.40 7.42 -11.66
N ALA A 144 -7.31 7.90 -10.82
CA ALA A 144 -8.57 8.46 -11.29
C ALA A 144 -8.38 9.66 -12.21
N ARG A 145 -7.38 10.50 -11.93
CA ARG A 145 -7.05 11.67 -12.75
C ARG A 145 -6.47 11.28 -14.10
N GLU A 146 -5.51 10.35 -14.12
CA GLU A 146 -4.86 9.89 -15.35
C GLU A 146 -5.87 9.16 -16.26
N LEU A 147 -6.62 8.19 -15.71
CA LEU A 147 -7.67 7.50 -16.44
C LEU A 147 -8.78 8.44 -16.92
N GLY A 148 -9.18 9.40 -16.08
CA GLY A 148 -10.14 10.44 -16.48
C GLY A 148 -9.63 11.31 -17.64
N GLY A 149 -8.32 11.55 -17.71
CA GLY A 149 -7.65 12.16 -18.86
C GLY A 149 -7.81 11.32 -20.13
N LEU A 150 -7.45 10.04 -20.06
CA LEU A 150 -7.57 9.09 -21.17
C LEU A 150 -9.01 8.95 -21.66
N PHE A 151 -10.00 8.92 -20.76
CA PHE A 151 -11.41 8.89 -21.18
C PHE A 151 -11.86 10.17 -21.90
N ARG A 152 -11.39 11.35 -21.48
CA ARG A 152 -11.66 12.60 -22.21
C ARG A 152 -10.99 12.61 -23.59
N GLU A 153 -9.76 12.08 -23.69
CA GLU A 153 -9.10 11.90 -24.98
C GLU A 153 -9.90 10.94 -25.87
N LEU A 154 -10.40 9.83 -25.32
CA LEU A 154 -11.22 8.87 -26.04
C LEU A 154 -12.52 9.49 -26.59
N ASP A 155 -13.18 10.34 -25.79
CA ASP A 155 -14.40 11.04 -26.22
C ASP A 155 -14.16 12.05 -27.34
N ALA A 156 -13.00 12.68 -27.35
CA ALA A 156 -12.63 13.68 -28.36
C ALA A 156 -11.95 13.08 -29.61
N ALA A 157 -11.58 11.80 -29.57
CA ALA A 157 -10.79 11.16 -30.60
C ALA A 157 -11.59 10.86 -31.88
N SER A 158 -10.91 10.91 -33.02
CA SER A 158 -11.42 10.37 -34.29
C SER A 158 -11.53 8.84 -34.20
N ASP A 159 -12.37 8.23 -35.05
CA ASP A 159 -12.53 6.78 -35.06
C ASP A 159 -11.23 6.02 -35.34
N SER A 160 -10.29 6.64 -36.07
CA SER A 160 -8.94 6.08 -36.31
C SER A 160 -8.05 6.07 -35.08
N ASP A 161 -8.24 7.01 -34.13
CA ASP A 161 -7.37 7.19 -32.98
C ASP A 161 -7.89 6.46 -31.73
N LYS A 162 -9.22 6.20 -31.66
CA LYS A 162 -9.85 5.49 -30.55
C LYS A 162 -9.18 4.18 -30.15
N PRO A 163 -8.77 3.28 -31.08
CA PRO A 163 -8.12 2.03 -30.72
C PRO A 163 -6.82 2.24 -29.93
N THR A 164 -6.02 3.23 -30.31
CA THR A 164 -4.75 3.55 -29.63
C THR A 164 -4.99 4.06 -28.19
N ILE A 165 -6.05 4.86 -27.99
CA ILE A 165 -6.39 5.38 -26.66
C ILE A 165 -6.99 4.26 -25.79
N GLN A 166 -7.79 3.37 -26.39
CA GLN A 166 -8.30 2.19 -25.68
C GLN A 166 -7.18 1.27 -25.22
N GLU A 167 -6.15 1.06 -26.04
CA GLU A 167 -4.97 0.29 -25.65
C GLU A 167 -4.25 0.93 -24.45
N LYS A 168 -4.13 2.26 -24.41
CA LYS A 168 -3.57 2.97 -23.23
C LYS A 168 -4.42 2.78 -21.98
N ILE A 169 -5.76 2.77 -22.10
CA ILE A 169 -6.66 2.50 -20.99
C ILE A 169 -6.52 1.05 -20.52
N ASP A 170 -6.43 0.11 -21.44
CA ASP A 170 -6.32 -1.33 -21.13
C ASP A 170 -4.98 -1.71 -20.51
N SER A 171 -3.90 -1.04 -20.93
CA SER A 171 -2.55 -1.21 -20.40
C SER A 171 -2.23 -0.26 -19.24
N PHE A 172 -3.22 0.47 -18.73
CA PHE A 172 -3.00 1.41 -17.64
C PHE A 172 -2.36 0.75 -16.42
N GLU A 173 -1.20 1.24 -16.02
CA GLU A 173 -0.50 0.87 -14.81
C GLU A 173 -0.90 1.79 -13.67
N THR A 174 -1.36 1.22 -12.57
CA THR A 174 -1.77 1.96 -11.37
C THR A 174 -0.57 2.58 -10.65
N HIS A 175 -0.82 3.70 -9.92
CA HIS A 175 0.15 4.27 -8.98
C HIS A 175 0.17 3.55 -7.62
N ILE A 176 -0.69 2.54 -7.43
CA ILE A 176 -0.73 1.75 -6.21
C ILE A 176 0.49 0.83 -6.18
N VAL A 177 1.39 1.08 -5.24
CA VAL A 177 2.62 0.32 -5.02
C VAL A 177 2.65 -0.27 -3.61
N PRO A 178 3.46 -1.31 -3.34
CA PRO A 178 3.59 -1.86 -2.00
C PRO A 178 4.02 -0.83 -0.96
N ILE A 179 3.40 -0.90 0.24
CA ILE A 179 3.84 -0.15 1.41
C ILE A 179 4.42 -1.12 2.44
N ILE A 180 5.64 -0.85 2.89
CA ILE A 180 6.26 -1.45 4.07
C ILE A 180 5.96 -0.52 5.24
N ALA A 181 5.22 -1.01 6.24
CA ALA A 181 4.81 -0.24 7.40
C ALA A 181 5.59 -0.68 8.64
N ASP A 182 6.21 0.28 9.31
CA ASP A 182 6.93 0.06 10.55
C ASP A 182 5.94 0.03 11.73
N ILE A 183 5.92 -1.08 12.47
CA ILE A 183 5.12 -1.26 13.69
C ILE A 183 5.97 -1.11 14.94
N ASP A 184 7.20 -0.60 14.83
CA ASP A 184 8.17 -0.52 15.90
C ASP A 184 8.32 -1.89 16.62
N ALA A 185 8.18 -1.93 17.95
CA ALA A 185 8.20 -3.16 18.75
C ALA A 185 6.79 -3.77 18.98
N GLY A 186 5.78 -3.36 18.24
CA GLY A 186 4.41 -3.89 18.31
C GLY A 186 3.50 -3.18 19.30
N PHE A 187 3.92 -2.08 19.93
CA PHE A 187 3.13 -1.25 20.86
C PHE A 187 2.53 -1.99 22.06
N GLY A 188 3.16 -3.04 22.52
CA GLY A 188 2.74 -3.83 23.67
C GLY A 188 3.07 -5.33 23.53
N ASN A 189 2.19 -6.18 24.01
CA ASN A 189 2.27 -7.63 23.87
C ASN A 189 1.77 -8.09 22.48
N GLU A 190 1.68 -9.40 22.26
CA GLU A 190 1.22 -10.01 21.01
C GLU A 190 -0.21 -9.63 20.63
N GLU A 191 -1.09 -9.43 21.60
CA GLU A 191 -2.49 -9.02 21.34
C GLU A 191 -2.56 -7.58 20.84
N ALA A 192 -1.79 -6.67 21.44
CA ALA A 192 -1.66 -5.30 20.96
C ALA A 192 -1.05 -5.27 19.56
N THR A 193 -0.03 -6.08 19.31
CA THR A 193 0.62 -6.23 18.00
C THR A 193 -0.36 -6.75 16.94
N TYR A 194 -1.20 -7.73 17.29
CA TYR A 194 -2.25 -8.24 16.39
C TYR A 194 -3.23 -7.14 15.98
N LEU A 195 -3.77 -6.36 16.93
CA LEU A 195 -4.71 -5.28 16.64
C LEU A 195 -4.09 -4.19 15.78
N MET A 196 -2.83 -3.84 16.04
CA MET A 196 -2.11 -2.85 15.24
C MET A 196 -1.87 -3.34 13.81
N ALA A 197 -1.38 -4.58 13.66
CA ALA A 197 -1.18 -5.19 12.35
C ALA A 197 -2.48 -5.23 11.55
N LYS A 198 -3.59 -5.64 12.18
CA LYS A 198 -4.90 -5.68 11.56
C LYS A 198 -5.32 -4.31 11.03
N GLN A 199 -5.19 -3.24 11.82
CA GLN A 199 -5.48 -1.88 11.39
C GLN A 199 -4.65 -1.45 10.17
N MET A 200 -3.35 -1.78 10.17
CA MET A 200 -2.45 -1.43 9.06
C MET A 200 -2.82 -2.17 7.77
N ILE A 201 -3.16 -3.45 7.87
CA ILE A 201 -3.59 -4.27 6.73
C ILE A 201 -4.94 -3.78 6.19
N GLU A 202 -5.90 -3.47 7.06
CA GLU A 202 -7.18 -2.86 6.67
C GLU A 202 -7.01 -1.48 6.01
N ALA A 203 -5.95 -0.77 6.35
CA ALA A 203 -5.56 0.48 5.67
C ALA A 203 -4.88 0.24 4.31
N GLY A 204 -4.37 -0.97 4.04
CA GLY A 204 -3.77 -1.38 2.78
C GLY A 204 -2.32 -1.85 2.84
N ALA A 205 -1.69 -1.92 4.00
CA ALA A 205 -0.31 -2.41 4.11
C ALA A 205 -0.20 -3.87 3.66
N CYS A 206 0.81 -4.16 2.84
CA CYS A 206 1.12 -5.51 2.39
C CYS A 206 2.35 -6.11 3.10
N CYS A 207 3.10 -5.28 3.80
CA CYS A 207 4.30 -5.68 4.54
C CYS A 207 4.38 -4.90 5.84
N ILE A 208 4.67 -5.61 6.92
CA ILE A 208 4.86 -5.04 8.26
C ILE A 208 6.29 -5.33 8.70
N GLN A 209 6.97 -4.29 9.19
CA GLN A 209 8.29 -4.40 9.80
C GLN A 209 8.14 -4.31 11.31
N ILE A 210 8.73 -5.27 12.04
CA ILE A 210 8.71 -5.34 13.50
C ILE A 210 10.10 -5.60 14.04
N GLU A 211 10.43 -5.01 15.20
CA GLU A 211 11.68 -5.26 15.92
C GLU A 211 11.44 -5.88 17.29
N ASN A 212 12.50 -6.53 17.84
CA ASN A 212 12.41 -7.29 19.08
C ASN A 212 12.65 -6.47 20.36
N GLN A 213 12.52 -5.16 20.31
CA GLN A 213 12.65 -4.33 21.50
C GLN A 213 11.44 -4.46 22.43
N VAL A 214 11.63 -4.16 23.72
CA VAL A 214 10.53 -3.96 24.68
C VAL A 214 9.79 -2.68 24.27
N SER A 215 8.46 -2.75 24.10
CA SER A 215 7.67 -1.68 23.47
C SER A 215 7.70 -0.35 24.21
N ASP A 216 7.69 -0.38 25.54
CA ASP A 216 7.72 0.80 26.41
C ASP A 216 9.14 1.29 26.73
N GLU A 217 10.17 0.55 26.32
CA GLU A 217 11.58 0.91 26.43
C GLU A 217 12.25 1.06 25.05
N LYS A 218 11.45 1.15 24.00
CA LYS A 218 11.94 1.25 22.60
C LYS A 218 12.79 2.48 22.41
N GLN A 219 13.92 2.30 21.76
CA GLN A 219 14.85 3.35 21.38
C GLN A 219 15.13 3.30 19.88
N CYS A 220 15.57 4.45 19.33
CA CYS A 220 16.03 4.54 17.97
C CYS A 220 17.11 3.51 17.66
N GLY A 221 17.07 2.91 16.48
CA GLY A 221 18.03 1.92 16.01
C GLY A 221 19.51 2.36 16.10
N HIS A 222 19.76 3.66 16.13
CA HIS A 222 21.12 4.24 16.24
C HIS A 222 21.60 4.43 17.68
N GLN A 223 20.74 4.24 18.67
CA GLN A 223 21.09 4.42 20.09
C GLN A 223 21.59 3.10 20.71
N ASP A 224 22.47 3.22 21.68
CA ASP A 224 22.93 2.10 22.51
C ASP A 224 21.94 1.83 23.67
N GLY A 225 22.02 0.64 24.26
CA GLY A 225 21.25 0.29 25.47
C GLY A 225 19.84 -0.21 25.21
N LYS A 226 19.56 -0.70 24.00
CA LYS A 226 18.28 -1.31 23.66
C LYS A 226 17.96 -2.49 24.55
N VAL A 227 16.71 -2.57 25.01
CA VAL A 227 16.18 -3.69 25.79
C VAL A 227 15.35 -4.56 24.87
N THR A 228 15.66 -5.85 24.82
CA THR A 228 14.97 -6.80 23.92
C THR A 228 14.09 -7.75 24.72
N VAL A 229 12.98 -8.17 24.09
CA VAL A 229 12.10 -9.20 24.64
C VAL A 229 12.72 -10.61 24.48
N PRO A 230 12.32 -11.60 25.31
CA PRO A 230 12.65 -13.00 25.08
C PRO A 230 12.23 -13.47 23.67
N HIS A 231 12.96 -14.43 23.10
CA HIS A 231 12.65 -14.97 21.77
C HIS A 231 11.22 -15.51 21.65
N ALA A 232 10.71 -16.17 22.70
CA ALA A 232 9.36 -16.71 22.72
C ALA A 232 8.30 -15.60 22.56
N ASP A 233 8.48 -14.47 23.25
CA ASP A 233 7.58 -13.32 23.18
C ASP A 233 7.66 -12.64 21.82
N PHE A 234 8.86 -12.55 21.24
CA PHE A 234 9.02 -12.02 19.89
C PHE A 234 8.36 -12.90 18.84
N LEU A 235 8.52 -14.22 18.93
CA LEU A 235 7.84 -15.17 18.05
C LEU A 235 6.32 -15.11 18.19
N ALA A 236 5.79 -14.88 19.40
CA ALA A 236 4.37 -14.66 19.62
C ALA A 236 3.88 -13.40 18.87
N LYS A 237 4.62 -12.29 18.92
CA LYS A 237 4.32 -11.08 18.15
C LYS A 237 4.37 -11.31 16.65
N ILE A 238 5.38 -12.03 16.13
CA ILE A 238 5.47 -12.40 14.71
C ILE A 238 4.25 -13.23 14.29
N ASN A 239 3.85 -14.20 15.10
CA ASN A 239 2.67 -15.00 14.83
C ASN A 239 1.38 -14.16 14.88
N ALA A 240 1.28 -13.20 15.80
CA ALA A 240 0.15 -12.27 15.87
C ALA A 240 -0.03 -11.48 14.57
N VAL A 241 1.06 -10.97 13.99
CA VAL A 241 1.03 -10.30 12.67
C VAL A 241 0.57 -11.27 11.57
N ARG A 242 1.11 -12.50 11.56
CA ARG A 242 0.69 -13.52 10.59
C ARG A 242 -0.79 -13.86 10.68
N TYR A 243 -1.32 -14.00 11.90
CA TYR A 243 -2.76 -14.22 12.11
C TYR A 243 -3.61 -13.08 11.58
N ALA A 244 -3.20 -11.82 11.74
CA ALA A 244 -3.91 -10.67 11.20
C ALA A 244 -4.01 -10.73 9.66
N PHE A 245 -2.92 -11.07 8.98
CA PHE A 245 -2.92 -11.27 7.53
C PHE A 245 -3.85 -12.38 7.09
N LEU A 246 -3.77 -13.56 7.74
CA LEU A 246 -4.58 -14.73 7.40
C LEU A 246 -6.08 -14.49 7.65
N GLU A 247 -6.44 -13.85 8.77
CA GLU A 247 -7.83 -13.48 9.07
C GLU A 247 -8.43 -12.57 7.99
N LEU A 248 -7.65 -11.64 7.47
CA LEU A 248 -8.08 -10.69 6.45
C LEU A 248 -7.99 -11.26 5.02
N GLY A 249 -7.56 -12.51 4.87
CA GLY A 249 -7.44 -13.20 3.60
C GLY A 249 -6.38 -12.58 2.67
N VAL A 250 -5.30 -12.06 3.26
CA VAL A 250 -4.11 -11.61 2.54
C VAL A 250 -3.07 -12.74 2.60
N ASP A 251 -3.19 -13.69 1.68
CA ASP A 251 -2.45 -14.96 1.74
C ASP A 251 -0.95 -14.80 1.41
N ASP A 252 -0.61 -13.87 0.53
CA ASP A 252 0.77 -13.49 0.17
C ASP A 252 1.38 -12.52 1.19
N LEU A 253 1.27 -12.88 2.47
CA LEU A 253 1.75 -12.02 3.54
C LEU A 253 3.27 -11.80 3.46
N SER A 254 3.69 -10.59 3.79
CA SER A 254 5.09 -10.25 3.96
C SER A 254 5.35 -9.64 5.34
N LEU A 255 6.34 -10.17 6.02
CA LEU A 255 6.77 -9.73 7.34
C LEU A 255 8.29 -9.57 7.35
N ILE A 256 8.74 -8.36 7.62
CA ILE A 256 10.15 -8.07 7.89
C ILE A 256 10.32 -7.99 9.39
N HIS A 257 11.21 -8.80 9.95
CA HIS A 257 11.54 -8.72 11.36
C HIS A 257 13.02 -8.35 11.55
N ILE A 258 13.28 -7.48 12.51
CA ILE A 258 14.62 -7.08 12.90
C ILE A 258 14.87 -7.63 14.28
N SER A 259 15.91 -8.46 14.40
CA SER A 259 16.39 -8.96 15.69
C SER A 259 17.67 -8.21 16.05
N GLU A 260 17.59 -7.38 17.07
CA GLU A 260 18.77 -6.72 17.59
C GLU A 260 19.73 -7.77 18.16
N PRO A 261 21.03 -7.72 17.80
CA PRO A 261 22.00 -8.64 18.36
C PRO A 261 22.09 -8.40 19.86
N THR A 262 21.82 -9.44 20.65
CA THR A 262 22.17 -9.43 22.07
C THR A 262 23.68 -9.21 22.16
N ARG A 263 24.11 -8.01 22.50
CA ARG A 263 25.49 -7.80 22.90
C ARG A 263 25.68 -8.68 24.15
N LEU A 264 26.45 -9.75 23.98
CA LEU A 264 27.09 -10.41 25.12
C LEU A 264 27.85 -9.29 25.84
N ARG A 265 27.28 -8.83 26.98
CA ARG A 265 28.04 -8.01 27.90
C ARG A 265 29.22 -8.88 28.30
N ARG A 266 30.42 -8.53 27.82
CA ARG A 266 31.65 -9.02 28.42
C ARG A 266 31.63 -8.50 29.84
N ILE A 267 31.44 -9.42 30.77
CA ILE A 267 31.65 -9.24 32.21
C ILE A 267 33.12 -8.97 32.40
#